data_b442dc059b2f5c61141173552aa4e194
#
_entry.id   b442dc059b2f5c61141173552aa4e194
#
_cell.length_a   1.000
_cell.length_b   1.000
_cell.length_c   1.000
_cell.angle_alpha   90.00
_cell.angle_beta   90.00
_cell.angle_gamma   90.00
#
_symmetry.space_group_name_H-M   'P 1'
#
loop_
_entity.id
_entity.type
_entity.pdbx_description
1 polymer ?
#
loop_
_entity_poly.entity_id
_entity_poly.type
_entity_poly.pdbx_seq_one_letter_code
_entity_poly.pdbx_strand_id
1 'polypeptide(L)'
;MIEIKTIEINKKSQIDLLILADPCEEMIDKYLNKGTMYALYDNKELTCIAVVNEISKEICELKNIATYEHFQNMGYASKMIYHLLDVYRKKYSSM
;
A
#
# COMPACT_ATOMS: atom_id res chain seq x y z
N MET A 1 -16.82 -1.47 9.11
CA MET A 1 -16.18 -2.75 8.71
C MET A 1 -14.98 -2.46 7.83
N ILE A 2 -13.86 -3.08 8.14
CA ILE A 2 -12.61 -2.85 7.41
C ILE A 2 -12.43 -3.94 6.35
N GLU A 3 -12.12 -3.50 5.12
CA GLU A 3 -11.76 -4.39 4.01
C GLU A 3 -10.44 -3.93 3.42
N ILE A 4 -9.55 -4.87 3.12
CA ILE A 4 -8.30 -4.58 2.41
C ILE A 4 -8.33 -5.35 1.10
N LYS A 5 -8.21 -4.62 0.00
CA LYS A 5 -8.30 -5.18 -1.36
C LYS A 5 -7.07 -4.80 -2.18
N THR A 6 -6.73 -5.63 -3.16
CA THR A 6 -5.73 -5.25 -4.16
C THR A 6 -6.39 -4.39 -5.24
N ILE A 7 -5.63 -3.41 -5.75
CA ILE A 7 -6.04 -2.58 -6.87
C ILE A 7 -5.17 -2.94 -8.05
N GLU A 8 -5.76 -3.42 -9.14
CA GLU A 8 -5.04 -3.93 -10.30
C GLU A 8 -5.11 -3.00 -11.52
N ILE A 9 -6.11 -2.14 -11.58
CA ILE A 9 -6.27 -1.19 -12.68
C ILE A 9 -6.42 0.22 -12.14
N ASN A 10 -6.03 1.20 -12.96
CA ASN A 10 -6.10 2.62 -12.59
C ASN A 10 -5.41 2.92 -11.26
N LYS A 11 -4.25 2.30 -11.03
CA LYS A 11 -3.49 2.47 -9.79
C LYS A 11 -3.18 3.94 -9.51
N LYS A 12 -2.92 4.71 -10.56
CA LYS A 12 -2.57 6.13 -10.45
C LYS A 12 -3.76 7.03 -10.13
N SER A 13 -4.98 6.49 -10.09
CA SER A 13 -6.15 7.27 -9.69
C SER A 13 -6.04 7.79 -8.25
N GLN A 14 -5.16 7.18 -7.45
CA GLN A 14 -4.89 7.60 -6.07
C GLN A 14 -3.55 8.32 -5.94
N ILE A 15 -3.10 9.00 -7.00
CA ILE A 15 -1.80 9.69 -6.99
C ILE A 15 -1.72 10.75 -5.90
N ASP A 16 -2.81 11.44 -5.61
CA ASP A 16 -2.86 12.43 -4.55
C ASP A 16 -2.49 11.84 -3.19
N LEU A 17 -2.90 10.61 -2.93
CA LEU A 17 -2.59 9.91 -1.70
C LEU A 17 -1.16 9.37 -1.70
N LEU A 18 -0.72 8.81 -2.83
CA LEU A 18 0.65 8.29 -2.97
C LEU A 18 1.69 9.38 -2.75
N ILE A 19 1.43 10.60 -3.21
CA ILE A 19 2.35 11.73 -3.08
C ILE A 19 2.53 12.17 -1.62
N LEU A 20 1.58 11.89 -0.75
CA LEU A 20 1.73 12.22 0.68
C LEU A 20 2.93 11.49 1.31
N ALA A 21 3.19 10.26 0.87
CA ALA A 21 4.30 9.46 1.40
C ALA A 21 5.56 9.60 0.57
N ASP A 22 5.42 9.86 -0.74
CA ASP A 22 6.55 9.98 -1.66
C ASP A 22 6.23 11.10 -2.66
N PRO A 23 6.79 12.30 -2.50
CA PRO A 23 6.46 13.44 -3.37
C PRO A 23 7.02 13.33 -4.78
N CYS A 24 7.85 12.33 -5.08
CA CYS A 24 8.46 12.20 -6.41
C CYS A 24 7.60 11.30 -7.30
N GLU A 25 6.80 11.89 -8.18
CA GLU A 25 5.90 11.16 -9.07
C GLU A 25 6.64 10.21 -10.00
N GLU A 26 7.83 10.59 -10.48
CA GLU A 26 8.63 9.70 -11.34
C GLU A 26 9.01 8.40 -10.63
N MET A 27 9.34 8.48 -9.35
CA MET A 27 9.66 7.30 -8.57
C MET A 27 8.41 6.46 -8.33
N ILE A 28 7.27 7.10 -8.07
CA ILE A 28 6.00 6.40 -7.91
C ILE A 28 5.67 5.62 -9.18
N ASP A 29 5.83 6.22 -10.34
CA ASP A 29 5.56 5.54 -11.61
C ASP A 29 6.42 4.29 -11.78
N LYS A 30 7.67 4.34 -11.34
CA LYS A 30 8.58 3.20 -11.47
C LYS A 30 8.14 2.00 -10.64
N TYR A 31 7.75 2.21 -9.39
CA TYR A 31 7.38 1.06 -8.55
C TYR A 31 5.91 0.68 -8.64
N LEU A 32 5.05 1.62 -9.03
CA LEU A 32 3.61 1.37 -9.08
C LEU A 32 3.25 0.32 -10.13
N ASN A 33 3.87 0.40 -11.31
CA ASN A 33 3.59 -0.55 -12.40
C ASN A 33 4.06 -1.96 -12.09
N LYS A 34 5.11 -2.11 -11.30
CA LYS A 34 5.70 -3.40 -10.95
C LYS A 34 5.14 -3.96 -9.66
N GLY A 35 4.59 -3.11 -8.82
CA GLY A 35 4.16 -3.48 -7.48
C GLY A 35 2.72 -3.93 -7.39
N THR A 36 2.38 -4.48 -6.24
CA THR A 36 1.01 -4.77 -5.86
C THR A 36 0.52 -3.63 -4.98
N MET A 37 -0.61 -3.03 -5.37
CA MET A 37 -1.22 -1.95 -4.61
C MET A 37 -2.37 -2.49 -3.77
N TYR A 38 -2.35 -2.14 -2.49
CA TYR A 38 -3.39 -2.51 -1.53
C TYR A 38 -4.14 -1.27 -1.10
N ALA A 39 -5.44 -1.42 -0.90
CA ALA A 39 -6.28 -0.33 -0.41
C ALA A 39 -7.10 -0.81 0.78
N LEU A 40 -7.11 -0.02 1.84
CA LEU A 40 -7.91 -0.29 3.03
C LEU A 40 -9.13 0.61 3.04
N TYR A 41 -10.30 -0.01 3.11
CA TYR A 41 -11.57 0.69 3.20
C TYR A 41 -12.19 0.45 4.57
N ASP A 42 -12.74 1.48 5.15
CA ASP A 42 -13.55 1.37 6.36
C ASP A 42 -14.93 1.91 6.06
N ASN A 43 -15.93 1.05 6.20
CA ASN A 43 -17.32 1.35 5.79
C ASN A 43 -17.38 1.88 4.35
N LYS A 44 -16.63 1.24 3.46
CA LYS A 44 -16.55 1.54 2.02
C LYS A 44 -15.85 2.85 1.69
N GLU A 45 -15.22 3.48 2.67
CA GLU A 45 -14.45 4.69 2.45
C GLU A 45 -12.96 4.38 2.46
N LEU A 46 -12.25 4.84 1.41
CA LEU A 46 -10.81 4.63 1.29
C LEU A 46 -10.06 5.45 2.33
N THR A 47 -9.27 4.79 3.16
CA THR A 47 -8.51 5.47 4.23
C THR A 47 -7.01 5.44 4.00
N CYS A 48 -6.49 4.32 3.48
CA CYS A 48 -5.05 4.04 3.44
C CYS A 48 -4.73 3.17 2.24
N ILE A 49 -3.55 3.40 1.65
CA ILE A 49 -3.02 2.56 0.57
C ILE A 49 -1.59 2.14 0.88
N ALA A 50 -1.15 1.07 0.25
CA ALA A 50 0.23 0.60 0.32
C ALA A 50 0.63 -0.01 -1.01
N VAL A 51 1.93 0.12 -1.36
CA VAL A 51 2.48 -0.50 -2.56
C VAL A 51 3.66 -1.36 -2.15
N VAL A 52 3.64 -2.63 -2.54
CA VAL A 52 4.70 -3.60 -2.25
C VAL A 52 5.30 -4.11 -3.56
N ASN A 53 6.62 -4.06 -3.67
CA ASN A 53 7.35 -4.61 -4.81
C ASN A 53 8.01 -5.92 -4.42
N GLU A 54 7.95 -6.90 -5.30
CA GLU A 54 8.69 -8.14 -5.15
C GLU A 54 10.08 -7.96 -5.77
N ILE A 55 11.10 -7.96 -4.89
CA ILE A 55 12.49 -7.73 -5.32
C ILE A 55 13.11 -9.03 -5.84
N SER A 56 12.83 -10.13 -5.15
CA SER A 56 13.31 -11.46 -5.53
C SER A 56 12.31 -12.51 -5.02
N LYS A 57 12.65 -13.78 -5.19
CA LYS A 57 11.80 -14.88 -4.69
C LYS A 57 11.65 -14.87 -3.16
N GLU A 58 12.59 -14.25 -2.47
CA GLU A 58 12.65 -14.27 -1.00
C GLU A 58 12.43 -12.92 -0.35
N ILE A 59 12.44 -11.83 -1.13
CA ILE A 59 12.39 -10.47 -0.61
C ILE A 59 11.32 -9.65 -1.31
N CYS A 60 10.48 -8.99 -0.54
CA CYS A 60 9.62 -7.94 -1.04
C CYS A 60 9.88 -6.66 -0.25
N GLU A 61 9.49 -5.53 -0.81
CA GLU A 61 9.78 -4.23 -0.22
C GLU A 61 8.54 -3.36 -0.23
N LEU A 62 8.24 -2.77 0.93
CA LEU A 62 7.16 -1.80 1.05
C LEU A 62 7.65 -0.47 0.50
N LYS A 63 7.13 -0.07 -0.67
CA LYS A 63 7.56 1.14 -1.36
C LYS A 63 6.78 2.39 -0.96
N ASN A 64 5.54 2.21 -0.55
CA ASN A 64 4.69 3.33 -0.18
C ASN A 64 3.62 2.85 0.78
N ILE A 65 3.37 3.63 1.80
CA ILE A 65 2.19 3.48 2.65
C ILE A 65 1.71 4.88 3.00
N ALA A 66 0.47 5.19 2.67
CA ALA A 66 -0.08 6.52 2.84
C ALA A 66 -1.52 6.45 3.35
N THR A 67 -1.83 7.34 4.29
CA THR A 67 -3.16 7.47 4.88
C THR A 67 -3.65 8.90 4.67
N TYR A 68 -4.90 9.07 4.23
CA TYR A 68 -5.47 10.39 4.11
C TYR A 68 -5.37 11.13 5.44
N GLU A 69 -5.10 12.43 5.36
CA GLU A 69 -4.80 13.25 6.55
C GLU A 69 -5.84 13.12 7.65
N HIS A 70 -7.12 13.19 7.30
CA HIS A 70 -8.20 13.10 8.29
C HIS A 70 -8.42 11.70 8.86
N PHE A 71 -7.73 10.70 8.31
CA PHE A 71 -7.75 9.33 8.84
C PHE A 71 -6.46 8.94 9.55
N GLN A 72 -5.48 9.83 9.62
CA GLN A 72 -4.23 9.56 10.32
C GLN A 72 -4.46 9.45 11.83
N ASN A 73 -3.57 8.72 12.50
CA ASN A 73 -3.63 8.47 13.95
C ASN A 73 -4.87 7.69 14.41
N MET A 74 -5.49 6.95 13.49
CA MET A 74 -6.63 6.08 13.79
C MET A 74 -6.28 4.59 13.68
N GLY A 75 -5.00 4.28 13.47
CA GLY A 75 -4.53 2.89 13.40
C GLY A 75 -4.68 2.22 12.05
N TYR A 76 -5.07 2.93 10.99
CA TYR A 76 -5.24 2.32 9.67
C TYR A 76 -3.92 1.85 9.06
N ALA A 77 -2.87 2.66 9.17
CA ALA A 77 -1.54 2.25 8.68
C ALA A 77 -1.06 0.99 9.39
N SER A 78 -1.25 0.91 10.70
CA SER A 78 -0.87 -0.29 11.47
C SER A 78 -1.66 -1.52 11.02
N LYS A 79 -2.95 -1.37 10.78
CA LYS A 79 -3.78 -2.48 10.27
C LYS A 79 -3.30 -2.94 8.89
N MET A 80 -2.94 -1.98 8.02
CA MET A 80 -2.38 -2.30 6.72
C MET A 80 -1.07 -3.07 6.85
N ILE A 81 -0.16 -2.61 7.70
CA ILE A 81 1.13 -3.27 7.91
C ILE A 81 0.94 -4.69 8.43
N TYR A 82 0.07 -4.90 9.42
CA TYR A 82 -0.20 -6.24 9.94
C TYR A 82 -0.77 -7.16 8.88
N HIS A 83 -1.65 -6.64 8.03
CA HIS A 83 -2.20 -7.42 6.92
C HIS A 83 -1.09 -7.84 5.95
N LEU A 84 -0.21 -6.90 5.58
CA LEU A 84 0.90 -7.18 4.66
C LEU A 84 1.87 -8.20 5.25
N LEU A 85 2.20 -8.07 6.53
CA LEU A 85 3.07 -9.04 7.20
C LEU A 85 2.44 -10.43 7.17
N ASP A 86 1.15 -10.54 7.39
CA ASP A 86 0.45 -11.83 7.34
C ASP A 86 0.47 -12.43 5.93
N VAL A 87 0.21 -11.61 4.91
CA VAL A 87 0.21 -12.05 3.51
C VAL A 87 1.60 -12.51 3.07
N TYR A 88 2.63 -11.73 3.39
CA TYR A 88 3.96 -11.94 2.83
C TYR A 88 4.87 -12.85 3.66
N ARG A 89 4.64 -13.02 4.96
CA ARG A 89 5.49 -13.90 5.78
C ARG A 89 5.46 -15.36 5.34
N LYS A 90 4.37 -15.78 4.70
CA LYS A 90 4.24 -17.14 4.17
C LYS A 90 4.93 -17.31 2.83
N LYS A 91 5.26 -16.22 2.18
CA LYS A 91 5.79 -16.19 0.84
C LYS A 91 7.24 -15.70 0.80
N TYR A 92 7.62 -14.83 1.73
CA TYR A 92 8.93 -14.20 1.74
C TYR A 92 9.58 -14.30 3.11
N SER A 93 10.91 -14.42 3.10
CA SER A 93 11.68 -14.45 4.34
C SER A 93 11.91 -13.06 4.92
N SER A 94 11.72 -12.01 4.10
CA SER A 94 11.93 -10.61 4.51
C SER A 94 10.99 -9.68 3.75
N MET A 95 10.60 -8.63 4.41
CA MET A 95 9.85 -7.56 3.77
C MET A 95 10.48 -6.21 4.10
#